data_984f85d88b08e8c9ebc80f5d648a79da
#
_entry.id   984f85d88b08e8c9ebc80f5d648a79da
#
_cell.length_a   1.000
_cell.length_b   1.000
_cell.length_c   1.000
_cell.angle_alpha   90.00
_cell.angle_beta   90.00
_cell.angle_gamma   90.00
#
_symmetry.space_group_name_H-M   'P 1'
#
loop_
_entity.id
_entity.type
_entity.pdbx_description
1 polymer ?
#
loop_
_entity_poly.entity_id
_entity_poly.type
_entity_poly.pdbx_seq_one_letter_code
_entity_poly.pdbx_strand_id
1 'polypeptide(L)'
;MIPFKIHILGCGSALPTLRHNATCQIVEIRGKYFMIDCGEGTQIQVRRTKVHFTKIQAVFISHLHGDHCFGLFGMISTFGMTGRTAPLHIYAPKEFEEYFNLSMELFCKKLEFAVMFHPIETTETKVIYED
;
A
#
# COMPACT_ATOMS: atom_id res chain seq x y z
N MET A 1 -21.59 -9.31 -15.05
CA MET A 1 -21.29 -8.29 -14.03
C MET A 1 -19.86 -8.47 -13.56
N ILE A 2 -19.07 -7.41 -13.58
CA ILE A 2 -17.69 -7.44 -13.07
C ILE A 2 -17.77 -7.29 -11.54
N PRO A 3 -17.25 -8.24 -10.75
CA PRO A 3 -17.28 -8.11 -9.30
C PRO A 3 -16.41 -6.95 -8.83
N PHE A 4 -16.96 -6.14 -7.97
CA PHE A 4 -16.26 -5.07 -7.26
C PHE A 4 -16.41 -5.36 -5.76
N LYS A 5 -15.28 -5.45 -5.06
CA LYS A 5 -15.27 -5.73 -3.62
C LYS A 5 -14.35 -4.78 -2.89
N ILE A 6 -14.67 -4.51 -1.65
CA ILE A 6 -13.80 -3.78 -0.72
C ILE A 6 -13.52 -4.69 0.47
N HIS A 7 -12.23 -4.92 0.72
CA HIS A 7 -11.75 -5.63 1.89
C HIS A 7 -11.25 -4.63 2.92
N ILE A 8 -11.87 -4.57 4.09
CA ILE A 8 -11.42 -3.70 5.18
C ILE A 8 -10.43 -4.49 6.04
N LEU A 9 -9.17 -4.14 5.95
CA LEU A 9 -8.09 -4.79 6.71
C LEU A 9 -7.85 -4.09 8.04
N GLY A 10 -8.11 -2.79 8.09
CA GLY A 10 -8.01 -1.97 9.27
C GLY A 10 -8.84 -0.71 9.15
N CYS A 11 -9.45 -0.30 10.24
CA CYS A 11 -10.28 0.91 10.32
C CYS A 11 -10.02 1.72 11.61
N GLY A 12 -8.97 1.38 12.34
CA GLY A 12 -8.55 2.11 13.53
C GLY A 12 -8.01 3.49 13.18
N SER A 13 -8.30 4.48 14.03
CA SER A 13 -7.82 5.86 13.87
C SER A 13 -6.71 6.14 14.86
N ALA A 14 -5.55 6.54 14.36
CA ALA A 14 -4.35 6.95 15.09
C ALA A 14 -3.83 5.92 16.09
N LEU A 15 -4.49 5.75 17.23
CA LEU A 15 -4.06 4.84 18.29
C LEU A 15 -4.33 3.39 17.91
N PRO A 16 -3.31 2.54 17.78
CA PRO A 16 -3.52 1.12 17.56
C PRO A 16 -4.15 0.46 18.80
N THR A 17 -5.08 -0.45 18.57
CA THR A 17 -5.75 -1.21 19.63
C THR A 17 -5.64 -2.70 19.36
N LEU A 18 -5.89 -3.52 20.38
CA LEU A 18 -5.88 -4.97 20.22
C LEU A 18 -7.04 -5.50 19.35
N ARG A 19 -8.09 -4.70 19.15
CA ARG A 19 -9.29 -5.09 18.40
C ARG A 19 -9.34 -4.53 16.97
N HIS A 20 -8.64 -3.41 16.73
CA HIS A 20 -8.69 -2.71 15.47
C HIS A 20 -7.27 -2.39 14.98
N ASN A 21 -6.97 -2.78 13.77
CA ASN A 21 -5.71 -2.46 13.11
C ASN A 21 -5.78 -1.05 12.50
N ALA A 22 -4.62 -0.48 12.25
CA ALA A 22 -4.50 0.79 11.55
C ALA A 22 -5.10 0.70 10.13
N THR A 23 -5.45 1.84 9.57
CA THR A 23 -6.24 1.91 8.34
C THR A 23 -5.56 1.25 7.14
N CYS A 24 -6.29 0.38 6.50
CA CYS A 24 -5.98 -0.20 5.20
C CYS A 24 -7.24 -0.79 4.59
N GLN A 25 -7.54 -0.42 3.36
CA GLN A 25 -8.60 -1.00 2.55
C GLN A 25 -8.02 -1.54 1.26
N ILE A 26 -8.54 -2.63 0.77
CA ILE A 26 -8.18 -3.16 -0.55
C ILE A 26 -9.41 -3.17 -1.43
N VAL A 27 -9.31 -2.48 -2.55
CA VAL A 27 -10.31 -2.51 -3.62
C VAL A 27 -9.95 -3.65 -4.56
N GLU A 28 -10.89 -4.57 -4.77
CA GLU A 28 -10.76 -5.66 -5.73
C GLU A 28 -11.67 -5.42 -6.92
N ILE A 29 -11.09 -5.35 -8.10
CA ILE A 29 -11.81 -5.25 -9.36
C ILE A 29 -11.09 -6.05 -10.45
N ARG A 30 -11.83 -6.84 -11.21
CA ARG A 30 -11.29 -7.66 -12.32
C ARG A 30 -10.10 -8.54 -11.91
N GLY A 31 -10.09 -9.02 -10.68
CA GLY A 31 -8.98 -9.83 -10.16
C GLY A 31 -7.70 -9.08 -9.82
N LYS A 32 -7.72 -7.75 -9.88
CA LYS A 32 -6.64 -6.87 -9.44
C LYS A 32 -7.00 -6.26 -8.09
N TYR A 33 -5.98 -6.00 -7.29
CA TYR A 33 -6.12 -5.39 -5.98
C TYR A 33 -5.40 -4.06 -5.91
N PHE A 34 -6.05 -3.06 -5.31
CA PHE A 34 -5.53 -1.72 -5.09
C PHE A 34 -5.63 -1.40 -3.60
N MET A 35 -4.51 -1.12 -2.97
CA MET A 35 -4.46 -0.84 -1.54
C MET A 35 -4.61 0.65 -1.29
N ILE A 36 -5.54 1.03 -0.41
CA ILE A 36 -5.75 2.41 0.03
C ILE A 36 -5.28 2.50 1.48
N ASP A 37 -4.24 3.27 1.71
CA ASP A 37 -3.48 3.36 2.94
C ASP A 37 -2.83 2.05 3.37
N CYS A 38 -1.80 2.15 4.17
CA CYS A 38 -0.98 1.03 4.61
C CYS A 38 -0.45 1.32 6.02
N GLY A 39 -1.33 1.24 6.99
CA GLY A 39 -0.98 1.42 8.40
C GLY A 39 -0.10 0.28 8.93
N GLU A 40 0.44 0.46 10.11
CA GLU A 40 1.27 -0.56 10.74
C GLU A 40 0.53 -1.89 10.92
N GLY A 41 1.21 -2.98 10.66
CA GLY A 41 0.63 -4.33 10.75
C GLY A 41 -0.16 -4.77 9.53
N THR A 42 -0.28 -3.95 8.49
CA THR A 42 -1.02 -4.28 7.26
C THR A 42 -0.51 -5.57 6.62
N GLN A 43 0.78 -5.82 6.61
CA GLN A 43 1.36 -7.06 6.06
C GLN A 43 0.80 -8.32 6.75
N ILE A 44 0.56 -8.25 8.05
CA ILE A 44 -0.05 -9.36 8.80
C ILE A 44 -1.53 -9.50 8.43
N GLN A 45 -2.24 -8.38 8.32
CA GLN A 45 -3.66 -8.37 7.97
C GLN A 45 -3.91 -8.92 6.55
N VAL A 46 -3.06 -8.59 5.58
CA VAL A 46 -3.14 -9.18 4.24
C VAL A 46 -3.00 -10.71 4.30
N ARG A 47 -2.07 -11.23 5.12
CA ARG A 47 -1.89 -12.67 5.29
C ARG A 47 -3.11 -13.37 5.93
N ARG A 48 -3.91 -12.66 6.70
CA ARG A 48 -5.16 -13.19 7.29
C ARG A 48 -6.33 -13.21 6.29
N THR A 49 -6.18 -12.55 5.16
CA THR A 49 -7.21 -12.49 4.13
C THR A 49 -6.91 -13.49 3.01
N LYS A 50 -7.81 -13.58 2.04
CA LYS A 50 -7.59 -14.33 0.80
C LYS A 50 -6.94 -13.48 -0.30
N VAL A 51 -6.53 -12.26 0.01
CA VAL A 51 -5.84 -11.37 -0.93
C VAL A 51 -4.42 -11.88 -1.18
N HIS A 52 -4.09 -12.08 -2.43
CA HIS A 52 -2.74 -12.48 -2.82
C HIS A 52 -1.84 -11.27 -3.01
N PHE A 53 -0.68 -11.27 -2.35
CA PHE A 53 0.33 -10.19 -2.45
C PHE A 53 0.70 -9.84 -3.88
N THR A 54 0.85 -10.86 -4.73
CA THR A 54 1.26 -10.67 -6.14
C THR A 54 0.23 -9.95 -6.99
N LYS A 55 -1.03 -9.92 -6.57
CA LYS A 55 -2.12 -9.25 -7.30
C LYS A 55 -2.34 -7.81 -6.88
N ILE A 56 -1.67 -7.32 -5.84
CA ILE A 56 -1.72 -5.91 -5.44
C ILE A 56 -0.90 -5.11 -6.45
N GLN A 57 -1.59 -4.25 -7.23
CA GLN A 57 -0.99 -3.48 -8.31
C GLN A 57 -0.38 -2.17 -7.82
N ALA A 58 -1.05 -1.53 -6.88
CA ALA A 58 -0.68 -0.21 -6.40
C ALA A 58 -1.09 0.00 -4.95
N VAL A 59 -0.37 0.90 -4.29
CA VAL A 59 -0.70 1.41 -2.95
C VAL A 59 -0.90 2.92 -3.08
N PHE A 60 -2.03 3.41 -2.58
CA PHE A 60 -2.38 4.82 -2.55
C PHE A 60 -2.35 5.31 -1.10
N ILE A 61 -1.48 6.25 -0.78
CA ILE A 61 -1.38 6.86 0.54
C ILE A 61 -2.15 8.17 0.53
N SER A 62 -3.21 8.24 1.33
CA SER A 62 -4.12 9.38 1.36
C SER A 62 -3.48 10.63 1.95
N HIS A 63 -2.72 10.48 3.02
CA HIS A 63 -1.99 11.57 3.67
C HIS A 63 -0.90 11.01 4.60
N LEU A 64 -0.04 11.88 5.12
CA LEU A 64 1.17 11.47 5.83
C LEU A 64 1.02 11.45 7.37
N HIS A 65 -0.12 11.00 7.88
CA HIS A 65 -0.18 10.55 9.26
C HIS A 65 0.33 9.11 9.35
N GLY A 66 1.08 8.79 10.37
CA GLY A 66 1.78 7.52 10.48
C GLY A 66 0.88 6.30 10.41
N ASP A 67 -0.30 6.37 11.01
CA ASP A 67 -1.30 5.30 10.96
C ASP A 67 -1.81 4.98 9.54
N HIS A 68 -1.49 5.82 8.55
CA HIS A 68 -1.83 5.60 7.14
C HIS A 68 -0.67 5.06 6.31
N CYS A 69 0.57 5.11 6.79
CA CYS A 69 1.74 4.77 5.96
C CYS A 69 2.85 3.98 6.68
N PHE A 70 2.83 3.84 8.00
CA PHE A 70 3.92 3.18 8.74
C PHE A 70 4.13 1.70 8.37
N GLY A 71 3.13 1.05 7.80
CA GLY A 71 3.24 -0.34 7.36
C GLY A 71 3.83 -0.54 5.96
N LEU A 72 4.10 0.55 5.22
CA LEU A 72 4.46 0.46 3.81
C LEU A 72 5.76 -0.31 3.56
N PHE A 73 6.82 0.00 4.27
CA PHE A 73 8.12 -0.65 4.04
C PHE A 73 8.14 -2.11 4.48
N GLY A 74 7.43 -2.43 5.56
CA GLY A 74 7.20 -3.81 5.95
C GLY A 74 6.45 -4.59 4.88
N MET A 75 5.44 -3.97 4.28
CA MET A 75 4.68 -4.56 3.17
C MET A 75 5.57 -4.81 1.95
N ILE A 76 6.37 -3.81 1.55
CA ILE A 76 7.28 -3.93 0.40
C ILE A 76 8.31 -5.03 0.63
N SER A 77 8.91 -5.09 1.83
CA SER A 77 9.82 -6.18 2.21
C SER A 77 9.14 -7.55 2.10
N THR A 78 7.91 -7.66 2.58
CA THR A 78 7.14 -8.90 2.50
C THR A 78 6.86 -9.31 1.06
N PHE A 79 6.58 -8.36 0.17
CA PHE A 79 6.46 -8.64 -1.26
C PHE A 79 7.74 -9.25 -1.82
N GLY A 80 8.90 -8.73 -1.42
CA GLY A 80 10.20 -9.29 -1.83
C GLY A 80 10.40 -10.72 -1.35
N MET A 81 10.04 -11.00 -0.10
CA MET A 81 10.18 -12.34 0.49
C MET A 81 9.18 -13.35 -0.05
N THR A 82 8.07 -12.91 -0.61
CA THR A 82 7.03 -13.80 -1.16
C THR A 82 7.14 -14.02 -2.68
N GLY A 83 8.26 -13.61 -3.28
CA GLY A 83 8.57 -13.90 -4.68
C GLY A 83 7.90 -13.01 -5.69
N ARG A 84 7.52 -11.79 -5.32
CA ARG A 84 6.96 -10.82 -6.27
C ARG A 84 7.99 -10.45 -7.31
N THR A 85 7.58 -10.41 -8.58
CA THR A 85 8.41 -9.95 -9.71
C THR A 85 7.74 -8.82 -10.50
N ALA A 86 6.42 -8.67 -10.40
CA ALA A 86 5.69 -7.60 -11.08
C ALA A 86 5.96 -6.24 -10.43
N PRO A 87 6.00 -5.15 -11.21
CA PRO A 87 6.15 -3.80 -10.66
C PRO A 87 5.07 -3.46 -9.64
N LEU A 88 5.46 -2.68 -8.62
CA LEU A 88 4.56 -2.12 -7.62
C LEU A 88 4.55 -0.60 -7.76
N HIS A 89 3.36 -0.03 -7.84
CA HIS A 89 3.18 1.42 -7.94
C HIS A 89 2.77 2.00 -6.59
N ILE A 90 3.45 3.06 -6.17
CA ILE A 90 3.15 3.79 -4.93
C ILE A 90 2.73 5.20 -5.31
N TYR A 91 1.51 5.56 -4.98
CA TYR A 91 0.96 6.91 -5.15
C TYR A 91 0.86 7.56 -3.77
N ALA A 92 1.60 8.63 -3.55
CA ALA A 92 1.65 9.28 -2.24
C ALA A 92 1.93 10.78 -2.39
N PRO A 93 1.62 11.60 -1.37
CA PRO A 93 2.00 13.00 -1.38
C PRO A 93 3.48 13.19 -1.69
N LYS A 94 3.80 14.23 -2.46
CA LYS A 94 5.17 14.52 -2.92
C LYS A 94 6.16 14.65 -1.76
N GLU A 95 5.74 15.19 -0.63
CA GLU A 95 6.57 15.38 0.56
C GLU A 95 7.14 14.04 1.10
N PHE A 96 6.53 12.94 0.75
CA PHE A 96 6.98 11.60 1.16
C PHE A 96 8.13 11.05 0.31
N GLU A 97 8.37 11.60 -0.86
CA GLU A 97 9.28 11.02 -1.87
C GLU A 97 10.71 10.87 -1.37
N GLU A 98 11.27 11.90 -0.75
CA GLU A 98 12.64 11.86 -0.23
C GLU A 98 12.80 10.80 0.86
N TYR A 99 11.89 10.78 1.81
CA TYR A 99 11.86 9.77 2.88
C TYR A 99 11.66 8.36 2.31
N PHE A 100 10.77 8.22 1.34
CA PHE A 100 10.51 6.96 0.66
C PHE A 100 11.78 6.41 0.00
N ASN A 101 12.46 7.22 -0.79
CA ASN A 101 13.68 6.83 -1.48
C ASN A 101 14.78 6.43 -0.50
N LEU A 102 14.97 7.19 0.58
CA LEU A 102 15.94 6.87 1.61
C LEU A 102 15.61 5.54 2.30
N SER A 103 14.36 5.33 2.64
CA SER A 103 13.91 4.09 3.30
C SER A 103 14.05 2.88 2.39
N MET A 104 13.76 3.03 1.10
CA MET A 104 13.99 1.96 0.11
C MET A 104 15.46 1.61 0.01
N GLU A 105 16.33 2.60 -0.02
CA GLU A 105 17.78 2.40 -0.05
C GLU A 105 18.29 1.68 1.21
N LEU A 106 17.77 2.04 2.38
CA LEU A 106 18.22 1.45 3.64
C LEU A 106 17.65 0.05 3.89
N PHE A 107 16.38 -0.17 3.58
CA PHE A 107 15.65 -1.36 4.03
C PHE A 107 15.22 -2.31 2.91
N CYS A 108 15.16 -1.86 1.67
CA CYS A 108 14.61 -2.63 0.55
C CYS A 108 15.56 -2.69 -0.66
N LYS A 109 16.85 -2.93 -0.42
CA LYS A 109 17.89 -2.85 -1.46
C LYS A 109 17.82 -3.93 -2.54
N LYS A 110 17.36 -5.13 -2.20
CA LYS A 110 17.51 -6.30 -3.07
C LYS A 110 16.15 -6.87 -3.44
N LEU A 111 15.33 -6.04 -4.09
CA LEU A 111 14.05 -6.49 -4.60
C LEU A 111 14.21 -7.01 -6.04
N GLU A 112 13.46 -8.05 -6.38
CA GLU A 112 13.39 -8.60 -7.73
C GLU A 112 12.25 -7.97 -8.56
N PHE A 113 11.70 -6.86 -8.10
CA PHE A 113 10.67 -6.08 -8.78
C PHE A 113 10.93 -4.59 -8.65
N ALA A 114 10.47 -3.83 -9.62
CA ALA A 114 10.55 -2.38 -9.58
C ALA A 114 9.48 -1.82 -8.63
N VAL A 115 9.87 -0.85 -7.80
CA VAL A 115 8.93 -0.05 -7.02
C VAL A 115 8.95 1.35 -7.61
N MET A 116 7.81 1.79 -8.13
CA MET A 116 7.68 3.06 -8.86
C MET A 116 6.89 4.05 -8.01
N PHE A 117 7.56 5.13 -7.58
CA PHE A 117 6.93 6.18 -6.81
C PHE A 117 6.31 7.23 -7.74
N HIS A 118 5.04 7.54 -7.49
CA HIS A 118 4.27 8.55 -8.22
C HIS A 118 3.86 9.66 -7.26
N PRO A 119 4.58 10.80 -7.23
CA PRO A 119 4.24 11.89 -6.32
C PRO A 119 2.90 12.53 -6.70
N ILE A 120 2.07 12.75 -5.70
CA ILE A 120 0.81 13.49 -5.84
C ILE A 120 1.04 14.90 -5.34
N GLU A 121 0.81 15.88 -6.21
CA GLU A 121 1.03 17.30 -5.97
C GLU A 121 -0.14 18.10 -6.54
N THR A 122 -1.34 17.89 -6.00
CA THR A 122 -2.53 18.61 -6.48
C THR A 122 -3.50 18.89 -5.34
N THR A 123 -4.15 20.03 -5.40
CA THR A 123 -5.27 20.43 -4.54
C THR A 123 -6.61 20.27 -5.25
N GLU A 124 -6.59 19.90 -6.53
CA GLU A 124 -7.78 19.74 -7.36
C GLU A 124 -8.05 18.27 -7.64
N THR A 125 -9.29 17.94 -7.94
CA THR A 125 -9.65 16.58 -8.35
C THR A 125 -8.94 16.22 -9.65
N LYS A 126 -8.20 15.12 -9.63
CA LYS A 126 -7.41 14.67 -10.77
C LYS A 126 -7.41 13.15 -10.82
N VAL A 127 -7.50 12.60 -12.03
CA VAL A 127 -7.27 11.17 -12.25
C VAL A 127 -5.77 10.90 -12.13
N ILE A 128 -5.38 10.05 -11.19
CA ILE A 128 -3.98 9.67 -10.96
C ILE A 128 -3.65 8.26 -11.45
N TYR A 129 -4.68 7.46 -11.66
CA TYR A 129 -4.58 6.10 -12.20
C TYR A 129 -5.85 5.79 -13.01
N GLU A 130 -5.68 5.18 -14.15
CA GLU A 130 -6.77 4.69 -15.02
C GLU A 130 -6.34 3.37 -15.64
N ASP A 131 -7.25 2.38 -15.63
CA ASP A 131 -7.01 1.01 -16.15
C ASP A 131 -7.93 0.71 -17.34
#